data_1e641620b907b38e3a1da04bc4301796
#
_entry.id   1e641620b907b38e3a1da04bc4301796
#
_cell.length_a   1.000
_cell.length_b   1.000
_cell.length_c   1.000
_cell.angle_alpha   90.00
_cell.angle_beta   90.00
_cell.angle_gamma   90.00
#
_symmetry.space_group_name_H-M   'P 1'
#
loop_
_entity.id
_entity.type
_entity.pdbx_description
1 polymer ?
#
loop_
_entity_poly.entity_id
_entity_poly.type
_entity_poly.pdbx_seq_one_letter_code
_entity_poly.pdbx_strand_id
1 'polypeptide(L)'
;IHDALTGSKPFWEKPLELADVLDVGLRSSYVASWYAAPLLLRAQRGLVAFTSSPGSVCYMHGAAYGAQKAGIDKLAADMAVDFADTSVSTVSIWMGILLTERFRSAFDGHPDALAKTAEHAETPEFIGYLVDALYRDPELAELSGHTVIAAELAHRYGITDEGGRQPPSHRDLGVPREPSSVVIR
;
A
#
# COMPACT_ATOMS: atom_id res chain seq x y z
N ILE A 1 9.18 6.91 -6.97
CA ILE A 1 10.08 7.21 -5.82
C ILE A 1 11.05 8.30 -6.26
N HIS A 2 11.31 9.29 -5.42
CA HIS A 2 12.27 10.35 -5.69
C HIS A 2 13.69 9.80 -5.54
N ASP A 3 14.61 10.13 -6.45
CA ASP A 3 15.97 9.56 -6.47
C ASP A 3 16.74 9.78 -5.16
N ALA A 4 16.52 10.92 -4.51
CA ALA A 4 17.12 11.20 -3.20
C ALA A 4 16.58 10.31 -2.06
N LEU A 5 15.42 9.64 -2.22
CA LEU A 5 14.91 8.68 -1.23
C LEU A 5 15.76 7.39 -1.21
N THR A 6 16.25 6.95 -2.37
CA THR A 6 16.97 5.68 -2.52
C THR A 6 18.45 5.73 -2.18
N GLY A 7 19.02 6.94 -1.99
CA GLY A 7 20.43 7.11 -1.67
C GLY A 7 20.80 6.66 -0.26
N SER A 8 22.08 6.30 -0.05
CA SER A 8 22.65 5.81 1.23
C SER A 8 22.86 6.88 2.29
N LYS A 9 22.67 8.17 1.96
CA LYS A 9 22.85 9.27 2.92
C LYS A 9 21.87 9.17 4.07
N PRO A 10 22.28 9.49 5.30
CA PRO A 10 21.38 9.59 6.43
C PRO A 10 20.37 10.74 6.22
N PHE A 11 19.23 10.72 6.93
CA PHE A 11 18.12 11.66 6.66
C PHE A 11 18.53 13.14 6.83
N TRP A 12 19.45 13.46 7.73
CA TRP A 12 19.93 14.83 7.98
C TRP A 12 20.87 15.39 6.90
N GLU A 13 21.32 14.54 5.96
CA GLU A 13 22.11 14.94 4.77
C GLU A 13 21.29 14.89 3.47
N LYS A 14 20.04 14.45 3.58
CA LYS A 14 19.10 14.43 2.44
C LYS A 14 18.39 15.79 2.32
N PRO A 15 17.91 16.16 1.13
CA PRO A 15 17.11 17.38 0.94
C PRO A 15 15.89 17.40 1.85
N LEU A 16 15.59 18.56 2.48
CA LEU A 16 14.43 18.71 3.37
C LEU A 16 13.10 18.53 2.62
N GLU A 17 13.09 18.80 1.33
CA GLU A 17 11.95 18.64 0.42
C GLU A 17 11.43 17.19 0.36
N LEU A 18 12.23 16.22 0.81
CA LEU A 18 11.75 14.84 0.96
C LEU A 18 10.63 14.72 2.00
N ALA A 19 10.47 15.70 2.88
CA ALA A 19 9.32 15.77 3.79
C ALA A 19 7.98 15.89 3.04
N ASP A 20 7.97 16.40 1.80
CA ASP A 20 6.77 16.50 0.94
C ASP A 20 6.12 15.14 0.68
N VAL A 21 6.85 14.04 0.84
CA VAL A 21 6.27 12.69 0.76
C VAL A 21 5.17 12.48 1.81
N LEU A 22 5.23 13.17 2.94
CA LEU A 22 4.20 13.13 3.97
C LEU A 22 2.92 13.86 3.51
N ASP A 23 3.06 14.99 2.83
CA ASP A 23 1.91 15.71 2.27
C ASP A 23 1.29 14.96 1.10
N VAL A 24 2.12 14.51 0.16
CA VAL A 24 1.65 13.81 -1.05
C VAL A 24 1.13 12.40 -0.74
N GLY A 25 1.76 11.67 0.16
CA GLY A 25 1.45 10.27 0.39
C GLY A 25 0.56 9.99 1.62
N LEU A 26 0.60 10.83 2.64
CA LEU A 26 -0.15 10.62 3.88
C LEU A 26 -1.30 11.62 4.02
N ARG A 27 -0.99 12.92 4.04
CA ARG A 27 -2.01 13.97 4.19
C ARG A 27 -3.05 13.90 3.07
N SER A 28 -2.63 13.71 1.82
CA SER A 28 -3.57 13.61 0.68
C SER A 28 -4.54 12.44 0.84
N SER A 29 -4.04 11.29 1.32
CA SER A 29 -4.86 10.09 1.56
C SER A 29 -5.93 10.36 2.62
N TYR A 30 -5.57 11.04 3.72
CA TYR A 30 -6.55 11.47 4.74
C TYR A 30 -7.59 12.42 4.15
N VAL A 31 -7.16 13.45 3.43
CA VAL A 31 -8.05 14.46 2.83
C VAL A 31 -9.00 13.82 1.82
N ALA A 32 -8.49 12.95 0.95
CA ALA A 32 -9.31 12.24 -0.03
C ALA A 32 -10.37 11.35 0.66
N SER A 33 -9.98 10.63 1.71
CA SER A 33 -10.90 9.80 2.50
C SER A 33 -11.97 10.65 3.19
N TRP A 34 -11.60 11.81 3.74
CA TRP A 34 -12.55 12.73 4.37
C TRP A 34 -13.64 13.21 3.39
N TYR A 35 -13.27 13.58 2.17
CA TYR A 35 -14.24 13.96 1.14
C TYR A 35 -15.04 12.78 0.59
N ALA A 36 -14.45 11.60 0.52
CA ALA A 36 -15.14 10.40 0.03
C ALA A 36 -16.10 9.79 1.06
N ALA A 37 -15.83 9.93 2.36
CA ALA A 37 -16.61 9.30 3.43
C ALA A 37 -18.12 9.54 3.33
N PRO A 38 -18.64 10.79 3.12
CA PRO A 38 -20.08 11.02 3.00
C PRO A 38 -20.70 10.32 1.78
N LEU A 39 -19.94 10.02 0.74
CA LEU A 39 -20.40 9.29 -0.44
C LEU A 39 -20.42 7.78 -0.15
N LEU A 40 -19.37 7.26 0.45
CA LEU A 40 -19.22 5.86 0.81
C LEU A 40 -20.30 5.42 1.81
N LEU A 41 -20.60 6.26 2.82
CA LEU A 41 -21.63 5.98 3.83
C LEU A 41 -23.05 5.89 3.26
N ARG A 42 -23.30 6.46 2.08
CA ARG A 42 -24.61 6.35 1.39
C ARG A 42 -24.70 5.11 0.50
N ALA A 43 -23.58 4.47 0.22
CA ALA A 43 -23.55 3.26 -0.58
C ALA A 43 -23.91 2.03 0.28
N GLN A 44 -24.44 0.99 -0.38
CA GLN A 44 -24.69 -0.29 0.31
C GLN A 44 -23.41 -1.01 0.71
N ARG A 45 -22.29 -0.65 0.08
CA ARG A 45 -20.95 -1.17 0.32
C ARG A 45 -19.91 -0.11 -0.05
N GLY A 46 -18.94 0.11 0.82
CA GLY A 46 -17.82 1.02 0.60
C GLY A 46 -16.48 0.36 0.90
N LEU A 47 -15.46 0.71 0.15
CA LEU A 47 -14.07 0.30 0.39
C LEU A 47 -13.15 1.50 0.25
N VAL A 48 -12.32 1.73 1.26
CA VAL A 48 -11.15 2.60 1.19
C VAL A 48 -9.92 1.70 1.16
N ALA A 49 -9.29 1.57 0.00
CA ALA A 49 -8.08 0.79 -0.17
C ALA A 49 -6.87 1.74 -0.27
N PHE A 50 -5.95 1.62 0.66
CA PHE A 50 -4.69 2.36 0.64
C PHE A 50 -3.57 1.50 0.08
N THR A 51 -2.65 2.11 -0.66
CA THR A 51 -1.43 1.46 -1.13
C THR A 51 -0.26 1.77 -0.21
N SER A 52 0.37 0.74 0.32
CA SER A 52 1.48 0.84 1.26
C SER A 52 2.63 -0.09 0.88
N SER A 53 3.57 -0.33 1.78
CA SER A 53 4.71 -1.22 1.54
C SER A 53 5.33 -1.68 2.87
N PRO A 54 6.20 -2.72 2.86
CA PRO A 54 6.97 -3.13 4.03
C PRO A 54 7.80 -2.02 4.67
N GLY A 55 8.04 -0.90 3.96
CA GLY A 55 8.68 0.29 4.52
C GLY A 55 7.99 0.87 5.75
N SER A 56 6.75 0.46 6.06
CA SER A 56 6.06 0.83 7.30
C SER A 56 6.66 0.16 8.56
N VAL A 57 7.39 -0.93 8.41
CA VAL A 57 7.97 -1.70 9.53
C VAL A 57 9.47 -1.93 9.39
N CYS A 58 10.04 -1.92 8.18
CA CYS A 58 11.48 -2.03 7.94
C CYS A 58 12.06 -0.70 7.46
N TYR A 59 13.39 -0.55 7.56
CA TYR A 59 14.06 0.61 6.97
C TYR A 59 14.08 0.49 5.44
N MET A 60 13.26 1.28 4.79
CA MET A 60 13.16 1.34 3.33
C MET A 60 13.09 2.81 2.89
N HIS A 61 13.97 3.24 2.00
CA HIS A 61 14.00 4.59 1.41
C HIS A 61 14.13 5.76 2.40
N GLY A 62 14.39 5.50 3.69
CA GLY A 62 14.63 6.52 4.71
C GLY A 62 13.42 6.87 5.57
N ALA A 63 13.66 7.73 6.56
CA ALA A 63 12.72 8.01 7.64
C ALA A 63 11.38 8.61 7.16
N ALA A 64 11.40 9.57 6.23
CA ALA A 64 10.17 10.20 5.73
C ALA A 64 9.27 9.19 4.99
N TYR A 65 9.85 8.31 4.18
CA TYR A 65 9.11 7.26 3.49
C TYR A 65 8.52 6.24 4.49
N GLY A 66 9.33 5.78 5.44
CA GLY A 66 8.87 4.85 6.47
C GLY A 66 7.72 5.44 7.29
N ALA A 67 7.85 6.70 7.72
CA ALA A 67 6.79 7.42 8.44
C ALA A 67 5.50 7.53 7.61
N GLN A 68 5.62 7.86 6.30
CA GLN A 68 4.48 7.94 5.39
C GLN A 68 3.78 6.57 5.28
N LYS A 69 4.50 5.47 5.10
CA LYS A 69 3.92 4.14 4.95
C LYS A 69 3.32 3.63 6.27
N ALA A 70 4.01 3.83 7.41
CA ALA A 70 3.46 3.51 8.72
C ALA A 70 2.19 4.32 9.03
N GLY A 71 2.16 5.59 8.64
CA GLY A 71 0.98 6.45 8.75
C GLY A 71 -0.20 5.96 7.92
N ILE A 72 0.04 5.46 6.70
CA ILE A 72 -1.01 4.89 5.84
C ILE A 72 -1.62 3.63 6.47
N ASP A 73 -0.77 2.70 6.97
CA ASP A 73 -1.26 1.50 7.64
C ASP A 73 -2.09 1.88 8.88
N LYS A 74 -1.63 2.89 9.64
CA LYS A 74 -2.36 3.41 10.80
C LYS A 74 -3.68 4.09 10.41
N LEU A 75 -3.73 4.84 9.30
CA LEU A 75 -4.98 5.43 8.80
C LEU A 75 -6.02 4.34 8.48
N ALA A 76 -5.62 3.25 7.85
CA ALA A 76 -6.54 2.14 7.59
C ALA A 76 -7.12 1.58 8.88
N ALA A 77 -6.27 1.35 9.90
CA ALA A 77 -6.70 0.82 11.18
C ALA A 77 -7.65 1.77 11.94
N ASP A 78 -7.32 3.07 11.99
CA ASP A 78 -8.12 4.04 12.74
C ASP A 78 -9.44 4.36 12.04
N MET A 79 -9.42 4.51 10.72
CA MET A 79 -10.66 4.74 9.96
C MET A 79 -11.61 3.54 10.05
N ALA A 80 -11.11 2.31 10.20
CA ALA A 80 -11.95 1.15 10.44
C ALA A 80 -12.74 1.28 11.76
N VAL A 81 -12.13 1.87 12.80
CA VAL A 81 -12.83 2.16 14.06
C VAL A 81 -13.91 3.22 13.87
N ASP A 82 -13.64 4.25 13.06
CA ASP A 82 -14.63 5.31 12.77
C ASP A 82 -15.77 4.79 11.87
N PHE A 83 -15.50 3.83 10.99
CA PHE A 83 -16.49 3.19 10.13
C PHE A 83 -17.16 1.97 10.76
N ALA A 84 -16.86 1.62 12.02
CA ALA A 84 -17.53 0.53 12.71
C ALA A 84 -19.07 0.69 12.62
N ASP A 85 -19.77 -0.41 12.47
CA ASP A 85 -21.24 -0.45 12.31
C ASP A 85 -21.77 0.24 11.02
N THR A 86 -20.90 0.52 10.05
CA THR A 86 -21.29 1.03 8.73
C THR A 86 -21.05 -0.01 7.62
N SER A 87 -21.40 0.35 6.40
CA SER A 87 -21.13 -0.46 5.20
C SER A 87 -19.72 -0.26 4.61
N VAL A 88 -18.86 0.53 5.27
CA VAL A 88 -17.54 0.92 4.74
C VAL A 88 -16.44 0.16 5.45
N SER A 89 -15.55 -0.44 4.68
CA SER A 89 -14.33 -1.08 5.16
C SER A 89 -13.10 -0.31 4.69
N THR A 90 -12.01 -0.40 5.45
CA THR A 90 -10.72 0.21 5.10
C THR A 90 -9.63 -0.85 5.13
N VAL A 91 -8.76 -0.88 4.12
CA VAL A 91 -7.67 -1.86 4.03
C VAL A 91 -6.41 -1.17 3.53
N SER A 92 -5.27 -1.45 4.14
CA SER A 92 -3.96 -1.09 3.60
C SER A 92 -3.36 -2.29 2.86
N ILE A 93 -2.81 -2.07 1.65
CA ILE A 93 -2.25 -3.12 0.81
C ILE A 93 -0.76 -2.86 0.63
N TRP A 94 0.08 -3.75 1.15
CA TRP A 94 1.50 -3.75 0.84
C TRP A 94 1.73 -4.34 -0.55
N MET A 95 2.16 -3.48 -1.46
CA MET A 95 2.52 -3.88 -2.82
C MET A 95 3.97 -4.31 -2.89
N GLY A 96 4.29 -5.15 -3.87
CA GLY A 96 5.66 -5.42 -4.28
C GLY A 96 6.26 -4.30 -5.13
N ILE A 97 7.28 -4.62 -5.91
CA ILE A 97 7.89 -3.71 -6.88
C ILE A 97 6.93 -3.57 -8.06
N LEU A 98 6.50 -2.35 -8.37
CA LEU A 98 5.58 -2.09 -9.47
C LEU A 98 6.33 -1.75 -10.77
N LEU A 99 5.98 -2.43 -11.85
CA LEU A 99 6.49 -2.20 -13.21
C LEU A 99 5.88 -0.96 -13.87
N THR A 100 5.95 0.18 -13.19
CA THR A 100 5.51 1.47 -13.73
C THR A 100 6.44 1.97 -14.84
N GLU A 101 5.97 2.91 -15.69
CA GLU A 101 6.81 3.58 -16.68
C GLU A 101 8.07 4.18 -16.04
N ARG A 102 7.91 4.88 -14.91
CA ARG A 102 9.04 5.46 -14.18
C ARG A 102 10.03 4.40 -13.70
N PHE A 103 9.53 3.24 -13.22
CA PHE A 103 10.41 2.15 -12.83
C PHE A 103 11.18 1.60 -14.03
N ARG A 104 10.50 1.38 -15.17
CA ARG A 104 11.14 0.92 -16.42
C ARG A 104 12.21 1.90 -16.90
N SER A 105 11.92 3.20 -16.89
CA SER A 105 12.88 4.25 -17.29
C SER A 105 14.13 4.30 -16.40
N ALA A 106 14.06 3.87 -15.14
CA ALA A 106 15.24 3.77 -14.28
C ALA A 106 16.24 2.69 -14.74
N PHE A 107 15.81 1.79 -15.64
CA PHE A 107 16.65 0.75 -16.25
C PHE A 107 17.01 1.05 -17.72
N ASP A 108 16.84 2.30 -18.17
CA ASP A 108 17.22 2.68 -19.53
C ASP A 108 18.71 2.32 -19.79
N GLY A 109 18.93 1.57 -20.85
CA GLY A 109 20.26 1.02 -21.18
C GLY A 109 20.66 -0.28 -20.45
N HIS A 110 19.77 -0.82 -19.57
CA HIS A 110 20.04 -2.06 -18.80
C HIS A 110 18.89 -3.08 -18.94
N PRO A 111 18.55 -3.54 -20.16
CA PRO A 111 17.39 -4.41 -20.40
C PRO A 111 17.44 -5.73 -19.63
N ASP A 112 18.61 -6.34 -19.48
CA ASP A 112 18.78 -7.60 -18.75
C ASP A 112 18.48 -7.44 -17.25
N ALA A 113 18.89 -6.31 -16.66
CA ALA A 113 18.60 -6.00 -15.27
C ALA A 113 17.11 -5.75 -15.06
N LEU A 114 16.46 -5.05 -15.99
CA LEU A 114 15.01 -4.88 -15.98
C LEU A 114 14.29 -6.22 -16.08
N ALA A 115 14.67 -7.08 -17.03
CA ALA A 115 14.05 -8.39 -17.21
C ALA A 115 14.14 -9.23 -15.94
N LYS A 116 15.32 -9.30 -15.33
CA LYS A 116 15.51 -10.03 -14.06
C LYS A 116 14.67 -9.48 -12.91
N THR A 117 14.54 -8.17 -12.79
CA THR A 117 13.71 -7.56 -11.75
C THR A 117 12.22 -7.77 -12.03
N ALA A 118 11.82 -7.73 -13.30
CA ALA A 118 10.44 -7.93 -13.72
C ALA A 118 9.90 -9.35 -13.40
N GLU A 119 10.77 -10.35 -13.25
CA GLU A 119 10.36 -11.71 -12.84
C GLU A 119 9.67 -11.73 -11.47
N HIS A 120 10.02 -10.77 -10.59
CA HIS A 120 9.52 -10.67 -9.21
C HIS A 120 8.68 -9.43 -8.96
N ALA A 121 8.46 -8.62 -10.00
CA ALA A 121 7.69 -7.38 -9.88
C ALA A 121 6.22 -7.61 -10.24
N GLU A 122 5.38 -6.70 -9.78
CA GLU A 122 3.93 -6.67 -10.01
C GLU A 122 3.59 -5.67 -11.13
N THR A 123 2.55 -5.93 -11.91
CA THR A 123 1.98 -4.90 -12.79
C THR A 123 1.08 -3.97 -11.96
N PRO A 124 0.87 -2.71 -12.38
CA PRO A 124 -0.13 -1.84 -11.74
C PRO A 124 -1.54 -2.44 -11.78
N GLU A 125 -1.87 -3.16 -12.85
CA GLU A 125 -3.16 -3.83 -13.06
C GLU A 125 -3.42 -4.92 -12.02
N PHE A 126 -2.38 -5.63 -11.58
CA PHE A 126 -2.48 -6.66 -10.55
C PHE A 126 -3.11 -6.12 -9.26
N ILE A 127 -2.70 -4.93 -8.83
CA ILE A 127 -3.30 -4.28 -7.65
C ILE A 127 -4.77 -3.92 -7.91
N GLY A 128 -5.11 -3.52 -9.13
CA GLY A 128 -6.50 -3.27 -9.54
C GLY A 128 -7.38 -4.52 -9.40
N TYR A 129 -6.89 -5.68 -9.84
CA TYR A 129 -7.61 -6.95 -9.68
C TYR A 129 -7.82 -7.32 -8.20
N LEU A 130 -6.83 -7.06 -7.35
CA LEU A 130 -6.94 -7.32 -5.91
C LEU A 130 -7.94 -6.39 -5.23
N VAL A 131 -7.98 -5.12 -5.60
CA VAL A 131 -8.96 -4.16 -5.10
C VAL A 131 -10.38 -4.55 -5.51
N ASP A 132 -10.58 -4.98 -6.77
CA ASP A 132 -11.89 -5.47 -7.23
C ASP A 132 -12.32 -6.74 -6.47
N ALA A 133 -11.40 -7.68 -6.26
CA ALA A 133 -11.67 -8.90 -5.50
C ALA A 133 -12.01 -8.60 -4.02
N LEU A 134 -11.25 -7.72 -3.38
CA LEU A 134 -11.55 -7.23 -2.04
C LEU A 134 -12.94 -6.59 -1.96
N TYR A 135 -13.27 -5.73 -2.92
CA TYR A 135 -14.58 -5.09 -2.93
C TYR A 135 -15.72 -6.10 -3.07
N ARG A 136 -15.52 -7.22 -3.74
CA ARG A 136 -16.51 -8.29 -3.93
C ARG A 136 -16.54 -9.33 -2.82
N ASP A 137 -15.50 -9.39 -1.98
CA ASP A 137 -15.38 -10.38 -0.92
C ASP A 137 -16.51 -10.20 0.11
N PRO A 138 -17.40 -11.20 0.32
CA PRO A 138 -18.44 -11.11 1.34
C PRO A 138 -17.87 -10.95 2.77
N GLU A 139 -16.63 -11.37 2.99
CA GLU A 139 -15.91 -11.28 4.27
C GLU A 139 -15.03 -10.00 4.37
N LEU A 140 -15.20 -9.03 3.47
CA LEU A 140 -14.42 -7.79 3.47
C LEU A 140 -14.36 -7.10 4.84
N ALA A 141 -15.46 -7.15 5.60
CA ALA A 141 -15.54 -6.54 6.93
C ALA A 141 -14.52 -7.13 7.91
N GLU A 142 -14.14 -8.40 7.76
CA GLU A 142 -13.11 -9.04 8.60
C GLU A 142 -11.69 -8.52 8.32
N LEU A 143 -11.48 -7.98 7.13
CA LEU A 143 -10.21 -7.37 6.73
C LEU A 143 -10.15 -5.86 7.03
N SER A 144 -11.26 -5.29 7.50
CA SER A 144 -11.32 -3.85 7.79
C SER A 144 -10.35 -3.49 8.91
N GLY A 145 -9.53 -2.46 8.65
CA GLY A 145 -8.47 -2.02 9.55
C GLY A 145 -7.15 -2.76 9.42
N HIS A 146 -7.11 -3.85 8.67
CA HIS A 146 -5.88 -4.63 8.51
C HIS A 146 -5.00 -4.13 7.37
N THR A 147 -3.72 -4.44 7.51
CA THR A 147 -2.74 -4.33 6.44
C THR A 147 -2.50 -5.72 5.86
N VAL A 148 -2.71 -5.87 4.56
CA VAL A 148 -2.55 -7.13 3.83
C VAL A 148 -1.40 -7.04 2.82
N ILE A 149 -0.79 -8.17 2.49
CA ILE A 149 0.28 -8.25 1.47
C ILE A 149 -0.36 -8.66 0.15
N ALA A 150 -0.11 -7.90 -0.91
CA ALA A 150 -0.71 -8.08 -2.23
C ALA A 150 -0.57 -9.53 -2.75
N ALA A 151 0.63 -10.08 -2.72
CA ALA A 151 0.89 -11.45 -3.17
C ALA A 151 0.12 -12.52 -2.37
N GLU A 152 -0.06 -12.31 -1.06
CA GLU A 152 -0.81 -13.24 -0.21
C GLU A 152 -2.33 -13.11 -0.44
N LEU A 153 -2.79 -11.88 -0.64
CA LEU A 153 -4.17 -11.62 -1.01
C LEU A 153 -4.51 -12.23 -2.37
N ALA A 154 -3.60 -12.14 -3.33
CA ALA A 154 -3.72 -12.79 -4.64
C ALA A 154 -3.84 -14.29 -4.51
N HIS A 155 -3.04 -14.91 -3.66
CA HIS A 155 -3.14 -16.34 -3.39
C HIS A 155 -4.50 -16.71 -2.76
N ARG A 156 -5.00 -15.90 -1.82
CA ARG A 156 -6.34 -16.11 -1.20
C ARG A 156 -7.45 -16.11 -2.25
N TYR A 157 -7.38 -15.21 -3.25
CA TYR A 157 -8.41 -15.05 -4.27
C TYR A 157 -8.14 -15.85 -5.57
N GLY A 158 -7.03 -16.57 -5.66
CA GLY A 158 -6.65 -17.30 -6.88
C GLY A 158 -6.33 -16.37 -8.06
N ILE A 159 -5.87 -15.15 -7.77
CA ILE A 159 -5.52 -14.13 -8.77
C ILE A 159 -4.06 -14.27 -9.15
N THR A 160 -3.78 -14.20 -10.43
CA THR A 160 -2.43 -14.12 -10.99
C THR A 160 -2.22 -12.79 -11.71
N ASP A 161 -0.98 -12.35 -11.79
CA ASP A 161 -0.58 -11.22 -12.62
C ASP A 161 -0.48 -11.64 -14.10
N GLU A 162 -0.18 -10.71 -14.98
CA GLU A 162 -0.03 -10.94 -16.42
C GLU A 162 0.79 -12.19 -16.72
N GLY A 163 0.34 -12.97 -17.73
CA GLY A 163 0.98 -14.23 -18.12
C GLY A 163 0.87 -15.37 -17.09
N GLY A 164 -0.03 -15.25 -16.11
CA GLY A 164 -0.23 -16.26 -15.08
C GLY A 164 0.84 -16.24 -13.99
N ARG A 165 1.59 -15.15 -13.87
CA ARG A 165 2.65 -14.99 -12.85
C ARG A 165 2.07 -14.88 -11.44
N GLN A 166 2.82 -15.40 -10.48
CA GLN A 166 2.55 -15.20 -9.05
C GLN A 166 3.71 -14.39 -8.45
N PRO A 167 3.52 -13.07 -8.21
CA PRO A 167 4.52 -12.27 -7.53
C PRO A 167 4.83 -12.83 -6.14
N PRO A 168 6.09 -12.78 -5.68
CA PRO A 168 6.47 -13.30 -4.37
C PRO A 168 5.92 -12.42 -3.24
N SER A 169 5.61 -13.03 -2.11
CA SER A 169 5.35 -12.28 -0.88
C SER A 169 6.64 -11.64 -0.36
N HIS A 170 6.56 -10.40 0.08
CA HIS A 170 7.65 -9.67 0.73
C HIS A 170 7.58 -9.74 2.27
N ARG A 171 6.98 -10.79 2.82
CA ARG A 171 6.84 -10.99 4.27
C ARG A 171 8.19 -11.14 4.99
N ASP A 172 9.22 -11.54 4.29
CA ASP A 172 10.60 -11.61 4.78
C ASP A 172 11.19 -10.22 5.11
N LEU A 173 10.66 -9.15 4.52
CA LEU A 173 11.04 -7.78 4.85
C LEU A 173 10.36 -7.25 6.13
N GLY A 174 9.33 -7.94 6.62
CA GLY A 174 8.60 -7.61 7.84
C GLY A 174 7.16 -8.09 7.82
N VAL A 175 6.53 -8.05 8.97
CA VAL A 175 5.13 -8.47 9.15
C VAL A 175 4.26 -7.24 9.37
N PRO A 176 3.10 -7.11 8.68
CA PRO A 176 2.13 -6.06 8.99
C PRO A 176 1.79 -6.03 10.48
N ARG A 177 1.64 -4.84 11.03
CA ARG A 177 1.23 -4.69 12.44
C ARG A 177 -0.25 -4.98 12.58
N GLU A 178 -0.59 -5.79 13.57
CA GLU A 178 -2.00 -6.00 13.92
C GLU A 178 -2.58 -4.71 14.53
N PRO A 179 -3.80 -4.31 14.17
CA PRO A 179 -4.49 -3.20 14.78
C PRO A 179 -4.78 -3.51 16.27
N SER A 180 -4.61 -2.50 17.12
CA SER A 180 -4.98 -2.64 18.55
C SER A 180 -6.51 -2.63 18.69
N SER A 181 -7.01 -3.49 19.58
CA SER A 181 -8.42 -3.48 19.98
C SER A 181 -8.74 -2.38 21.01
N VAL A 182 -7.71 -1.68 21.53
CA VAL A 182 -7.89 -0.59 22.52
C VAL A 182 -8.30 0.68 21.79
N VAL A 183 -9.49 1.20 22.13
CA VAL A 183 -10.01 2.47 21.62
C VAL A 183 -10.15 3.45 22.80
N ILE A 184 -9.49 4.60 22.70
CA ILE A 184 -9.59 5.69 23.68
C ILE A 184 -10.23 6.88 22.95
N ARG A 185 -11.44 7.30 23.38
CA ARG A 185 -12.21 8.42 22.80
C ARG A 185 -12.22 9.61 23.73
#